data_5ad6905035b473d4766f8cd2a9f88d7f
#
_entry.id   5ad6905035b473d4766f8cd2a9f88d7f
#
_cell.length_a   1.000
_cell.length_b   1.000
_cell.length_c   1.000
_cell.angle_alpha   90.00
_cell.angle_beta   90.00
_cell.angle_gamma   90.00
#
_symmetry.space_group_name_H-M   'P 1'
#
loop_
_entity.id
_entity.type
_entity.pdbx_description
1 polymer ?
#
loop_
_entity_poly.entity_id
_entity_poly.type
_entity_poly.pdbx_seq_one_letter_code
_entity_poly.pdbx_strand_id
1 'polypeptide(L)'
;MTKLLLCTDLDRTLVPNGPQPESTSVREKFKQLASRDEVTLVYVSGRDKLLVQKAIKNYQIPLPDFVIADVGSTIYQIGNKKWSHLKKWDSEISNDWNGKSNKELQKLLQNFDDIRIQEYSRQKLHKLSYYVPLYTD
;
A
#
# COMPACT_ATOMS: atom_id res chain seq x y z
N MET A 1 13.20 -2.58 -27.10
CA MET A 1 13.54 -3.21 -25.80
C MET A 1 12.25 -3.58 -25.08
N THR A 2 12.15 -4.78 -24.57
CA THR A 2 10.99 -5.23 -23.78
C THR A 2 11.03 -4.53 -22.43
N LYS A 3 9.94 -3.85 -22.05
CA LYS A 3 9.78 -3.25 -20.71
C LYS A 3 9.09 -4.24 -19.79
N LEU A 4 9.55 -4.33 -18.54
CA LEU A 4 9.00 -5.20 -17.52
C LEU A 4 8.37 -4.34 -16.41
N LEU A 5 7.10 -4.56 -16.13
CA LEU A 5 6.43 -4.03 -14.95
C LEU A 5 6.47 -5.11 -13.85
N LEU A 6 7.20 -4.83 -12.77
CA LEU A 6 7.33 -5.72 -11.63
C LEU A 6 6.50 -5.20 -10.47
N CYS A 7 5.33 -5.79 -10.26
CA CYS A 7 4.45 -5.49 -9.13
C CYS A 7 4.65 -6.53 -8.03
N THR A 8 4.88 -6.09 -6.80
CA THR A 8 5.02 -7.00 -5.65
C THR A 8 4.33 -6.45 -4.42
N ASP A 9 3.70 -7.35 -3.66
CA ASP A 9 3.27 -7.07 -2.30
C ASP A 9 4.47 -7.01 -1.36
N LEU A 10 4.30 -6.40 -0.21
CA LEU A 10 5.34 -6.26 0.81
C LEU A 10 5.27 -7.35 1.87
N ASP A 11 4.17 -7.42 2.61
CA ASP A 11 4.05 -8.22 3.82
C ASP A 11 3.95 -9.72 3.52
N ARG A 12 4.88 -10.52 4.04
CA ARG A 12 5.00 -11.97 3.80
C ARG A 12 5.24 -12.35 2.33
N THR A 13 5.57 -11.37 1.50
CA THR A 13 5.93 -11.56 0.09
C THR A 13 7.37 -11.10 -0.14
N LEU A 14 7.62 -9.80 -0.13
CA LEU A 14 8.96 -9.24 -0.31
C LEU A 14 9.70 -9.09 1.02
N VAL A 15 8.97 -8.82 2.11
CA VAL A 15 9.53 -8.66 3.45
C VAL A 15 8.86 -9.61 4.43
N PRO A 16 9.62 -10.21 5.37
CA PRO A 16 9.02 -11.02 6.42
C PRO A 16 8.20 -10.10 7.35
N ASN A 17 7.00 -10.55 7.68
CA ASN A 17 6.18 -9.90 8.71
C ASN A 17 6.08 -10.84 9.90
N GLY A 18 7.23 -11.02 10.58
CA GLY A 18 7.38 -11.97 11.69
C GLY A 18 8.75 -12.68 11.68
N PRO A 19 8.93 -13.75 12.47
CA PRO A 19 10.21 -14.43 12.67
C PRO A 19 10.62 -15.38 11.54
N GLN A 20 10.04 -15.26 10.35
CA GLN A 20 10.34 -16.15 9.22
C GLN A 20 11.78 -15.93 8.74
N PRO A 21 12.57 -17.00 8.53
CA PRO A 21 13.92 -16.88 8.01
C PRO A 21 13.89 -16.44 6.57
N GLU A 22 14.76 -15.48 6.21
CA GLU A 22 15.00 -15.10 4.83
C GLU A 22 16.20 -15.84 4.25
N SER A 23 16.15 -16.18 2.96
CA SER A 23 17.32 -16.64 2.23
C SER A 23 18.33 -15.51 2.08
N THR A 24 19.59 -15.75 2.39
CA THR A 24 20.68 -14.76 2.44
C THR A 24 20.93 -14.02 1.13
N SER A 25 20.58 -14.59 -0.03
CA SER A 25 20.82 -13.99 -1.35
C SER A 25 19.59 -13.35 -2.00
N VAL A 26 18.39 -13.49 -1.42
CA VAL A 26 17.13 -13.06 -2.05
C VAL A 26 17.08 -11.55 -2.24
N ARG A 27 17.44 -10.78 -1.22
CA ARG A 27 17.42 -9.31 -1.30
C ARG A 27 18.39 -8.77 -2.34
N GLU A 28 19.57 -9.36 -2.44
CA GLU A 28 20.56 -8.93 -3.42
C GLU A 28 20.11 -9.23 -4.85
N LYS A 29 19.55 -10.41 -5.09
CA LYS A 29 18.96 -10.76 -6.39
C LYS A 29 17.79 -9.84 -6.76
N PHE A 30 16.94 -9.51 -5.78
CA PHE A 30 15.84 -8.58 -6.00
C PHE A 30 16.34 -7.17 -6.33
N LYS A 31 17.36 -6.67 -5.62
CA LYS A 31 18.00 -5.38 -5.94
C LYS A 31 18.57 -5.35 -7.34
N GLN A 32 19.30 -6.40 -7.75
CA GLN A 32 19.86 -6.54 -9.08
C GLN A 32 18.78 -6.55 -10.17
N LEU A 33 17.67 -7.26 -9.95
CA LEU A 33 16.54 -7.24 -10.87
C LEU A 33 15.90 -5.85 -10.96
N ALA A 34 15.61 -5.24 -9.82
CA ALA A 34 14.96 -3.93 -9.74
C ALA A 34 15.82 -2.78 -10.28
N SER A 35 17.15 -2.95 -10.37
CA SER A 35 18.07 -1.93 -10.89
C SER A 35 18.21 -1.91 -12.42
N ARG A 36 17.55 -2.81 -13.14
CA ARG A 36 17.62 -2.86 -14.59
C ARG A 36 16.79 -1.75 -15.22
N ASP A 37 17.29 -1.10 -16.25
CA ASP A 37 16.64 0.04 -16.93
C ASP A 37 15.28 -0.31 -17.56
N GLU A 38 15.09 -1.59 -17.92
CA GLU A 38 13.83 -2.07 -18.47
C GLU A 38 12.77 -2.38 -17.42
N VAL A 39 13.12 -2.37 -16.12
CA VAL A 39 12.20 -2.72 -15.01
C VAL A 39 11.58 -1.47 -14.42
N THR A 40 10.26 -1.43 -14.38
CA THR A 40 9.49 -0.49 -13.56
C THR A 40 9.02 -1.23 -12.32
N LEU A 41 9.49 -0.84 -11.14
CA LEU A 41 9.18 -1.48 -9.87
C LEU A 41 7.98 -0.81 -9.21
N VAL A 42 7.00 -1.61 -8.80
CA VAL A 42 5.80 -1.15 -8.10
C VAL A 42 5.61 -1.96 -6.82
N TYR A 43 5.48 -1.27 -5.68
CA TYR A 43 5.01 -1.91 -4.44
C TYR A 43 3.50 -1.75 -4.32
N VAL A 44 2.81 -2.85 -4.03
CA VAL A 44 1.36 -2.88 -3.81
C VAL A 44 1.11 -3.34 -2.38
N SER A 45 0.50 -2.51 -1.53
CA SER A 45 0.40 -2.83 -0.11
C SER A 45 -0.84 -2.21 0.55
N GLY A 46 -1.33 -2.87 1.59
CA GLY A 46 -2.32 -2.30 2.51
C GLY A 46 -1.77 -1.20 3.42
N ARG A 47 -0.45 -1.05 3.49
CA ARG A 47 0.23 -0.04 4.29
C ARG A 47 -0.01 1.37 3.74
N ASP A 48 -0.05 2.35 4.64
CA ASP A 48 0.03 3.77 4.25
C ASP A 48 1.45 4.16 3.82
N LYS A 49 1.59 5.36 3.27
CA LYS A 49 2.87 5.91 2.79
C LYS A 49 3.99 5.81 3.83
N LEU A 50 3.72 6.20 5.09
CA LEU A 50 4.75 6.24 6.13
C LEU A 50 5.23 4.83 6.48
N LEU A 51 4.32 3.87 6.54
CA LEU A 51 4.65 2.48 6.81
C LEU A 51 5.41 1.83 5.64
N VAL A 52 5.10 2.18 4.39
CA VAL A 52 5.88 1.73 3.23
C VAL A 52 7.29 2.33 3.27
N GLN A 53 7.44 3.63 3.54
CA GLN A 53 8.74 4.28 3.67
C GLN A 53 9.58 3.65 4.79
N LYS A 54 8.94 3.35 5.93
CA LYS A 54 9.59 2.65 7.05
C LYS A 54 10.04 1.24 6.66
N ALA A 55 9.22 0.49 5.89
CA ALA A 55 9.58 -0.82 5.39
C ALA A 55 10.80 -0.76 4.45
N ILE A 56 10.79 0.16 3.48
CA ILE A 56 11.92 0.38 2.56
C ILE A 56 13.22 0.60 3.33
N LYS A 57 13.17 1.47 4.34
CA LYS A 57 14.34 1.79 5.18
C LYS A 57 14.78 0.60 6.03
N ASN A 58 13.86 -0.02 6.77
CA ASN A 58 14.18 -1.07 7.73
C ASN A 58 14.69 -2.34 7.06
N TYR A 59 14.11 -2.69 5.92
CA TYR A 59 14.46 -3.89 5.17
C TYR A 59 15.47 -3.63 4.06
N GLN A 60 15.90 -2.38 3.87
CA GLN A 60 16.87 -1.99 2.84
C GLN A 60 16.49 -2.49 1.43
N ILE A 61 15.20 -2.50 1.11
CA ILE A 61 14.69 -2.86 -0.20
C ILE A 61 14.80 -1.67 -1.17
N PRO A 62 14.84 -1.89 -2.50
CA PRO A 62 14.93 -0.82 -3.48
C PRO A 62 13.83 0.21 -3.36
N LEU A 63 14.13 1.46 -3.70
CA LEU A 63 13.11 2.49 -3.85
C LEU A 63 12.33 2.20 -5.14
N PRO A 64 10.99 2.04 -5.10
CA PRO A 64 10.22 1.73 -6.29
C PRO A 64 9.91 2.99 -7.12
N ASP A 65 9.47 2.79 -8.36
CA ASP A 65 8.97 3.87 -9.21
C ASP A 65 7.55 4.30 -8.81
N PHE A 66 6.74 3.33 -8.35
CA PHE A 66 5.39 3.58 -7.87
C PHE A 66 5.10 2.79 -6.61
N VAL A 67 4.19 3.35 -5.80
CA VAL A 67 3.59 2.65 -4.66
C VAL A 67 2.09 2.78 -4.74
N ILE A 68 1.42 1.64 -4.76
CA ILE A 68 -0.03 1.51 -4.57
C ILE A 68 -0.23 1.18 -3.10
N ALA A 69 -0.67 2.17 -2.34
CA ALA A 69 -0.81 2.14 -0.89
C ALA A 69 -2.27 2.13 -0.45
N ASP A 70 -2.47 2.05 0.88
CA ASP A 70 -3.79 2.20 1.50
C ASP A 70 -4.84 1.24 0.92
N VAL A 71 -4.44 -0.02 0.68
CA VAL A 71 -5.32 -1.06 0.08
C VAL A 71 -5.78 -0.68 -1.34
N GLY A 72 -4.90 -0.05 -2.12
CA GLY A 72 -5.21 0.36 -3.49
C GLY A 72 -5.85 1.74 -3.63
N SER A 73 -6.22 2.39 -2.53
CA SER A 73 -6.92 3.68 -2.59
C SER A 73 -6.02 4.89 -2.85
N THR A 74 -4.69 4.72 -2.80
CA THR A 74 -3.74 5.81 -3.00
C THR A 74 -2.56 5.36 -3.85
N ILE A 75 -2.22 6.10 -4.89
CA ILE A 75 -1.02 5.84 -5.70
C ILE A 75 -0.02 6.97 -5.55
N TYR A 76 1.24 6.62 -5.32
CA TYR A 76 2.37 7.52 -5.34
C TYR A 76 3.31 7.18 -6.48
N GLN A 77 3.73 8.18 -7.23
CA GLN A 77 4.86 8.13 -8.15
C GLN A 77 6.10 8.64 -7.42
N ILE A 78 7.22 7.94 -7.57
CA ILE A 78 8.48 8.31 -6.95
C ILE A 78 9.46 8.73 -8.05
N GLY A 79 9.89 9.99 -8.01
CA GLY A 79 10.90 10.52 -8.91
C GLY A 79 11.89 11.39 -8.13
N ASN A 80 13.19 11.19 -8.35
CA ASN A 80 14.25 11.89 -7.61
C ASN A 80 14.08 11.82 -6.08
N LYS A 81 13.69 10.64 -5.57
CA LYS A 81 13.39 10.36 -4.16
C LYS A 81 12.20 11.14 -3.59
N LYS A 82 11.45 11.87 -4.44
CA LYS A 82 10.26 12.62 -4.06
C LYS A 82 9.00 11.79 -4.35
N TRP A 83 8.13 11.71 -3.37
CA TRP A 83 6.85 11.00 -3.43
C TRP A 83 5.75 11.97 -3.86
N SER A 84 5.21 11.79 -5.04
CA SER A 84 4.14 12.60 -5.62
C SER A 84 2.85 11.80 -5.64
N HIS A 85 1.80 12.32 -5.02
CA HIS A 85 0.46 11.69 -5.02
C HIS A 85 -0.17 11.80 -6.40
N LEU A 86 -0.62 10.68 -6.96
CA LEU A 86 -1.25 10.61 -8.28
C LEU A 86 -2.76 10.93 -8.16
N LYS A 87 -3.10 12.21 -8.12
CA LYS A 87 -4.49 12.68 -7.92
C LYS A 87 -5.48 12.19 -8.99
N LYS A 88 -5.01 11.85 -10.20
CA LYS A 88 -5.86 11.27 -11.23
C LYS A 88 -6.51 9.97 -10.76
N TRP A 89 -5.79 9.19 -9.95
CA TRP A 89 -6.32 7.95 -9.37
C TRP A 89 -7.47 8.21 -8.40
N ASP A 90 -7.40 9.27 -7.59
CA ASP A 90 -8.51 9.65 -6.69
C ASP A 90 -9.79 9.93 -7.47
N SER A 91 -9.67 10.57 -8.64
CA SER A 91 -10.82 10.85 -9.51
C SER A 91 -11.43 9.57 -10.09
N GLU A 92 -10.61 8.60 -10.47
CA GLU A 92 -11.08 7.29 -10.96
C GLU A 92 -11.85 6.54 -9.87
N ILE A 93 -11.28 6.42 -8.66
CA ILE A 93 -11.94 5.72 -7.55
C ILE A 93 -13.22 6.43 -7.12
N SER A 94 -13.25 7.77 -7.18
CA SER A 94 -14.43 8.55 -6.77
C SER A 94 -15.71 8.14 -7.51
N ASN A 95 -15.58 7.68 -8.76
CA ASN A 95 -16.71 7.17 -9.54
C ASN A 95 -17.30 5.91 -8.89
N ASP A 96 -16.45 4.97 -8.46
CA ASP A 96 -16.90 3.72 -7.81
C ASP A 96 -17.51 3.98 -6.43
N TRP A 97 -17.04 5.02 -5.76
CA TRP A 97 -17.61 5.47 -4.48
C TRP A 97 -18.88 6.31 -4.66
N ASN A 98 -19.31 6.52 -5.90
CA ASN A 98 -20.51 7.30 -6.23
C ASN A 98 -20.52 8.70 -5.59
N GLY A 99 -19.35 9.34 -5.55
CA GLY A 99 -19.13 10.65 -4.93
C GLY A 99 -19.17 10.70 -3.41
N LYS A 100 -19.32 9.55 -2.75
CA LYS A 100 -19.36 9.49 -1.28
C LYS A 100 -17.96 9.57 -0.67
N SER A 101 -17.85 10.23 0.45
CA SER A 101 -16.65 10.23 1.29
C SER A 101 -16.68 9.10 2.32
N ASN A 102 -15.54 8.84 2.97
CA ASN A 102 -15.48 7.86 4.06
C ASN A 102 -16.40 8.25 5.23
N LYS A 103 -16.63 9.54 5.49
CA LYS A 103 -17.55 10.02 6.53
C LYS A 103 -19.01 9.65 6.23
N GLU A 104 -19.42 9.69 4.96
CA GLU A 104 -20.76 9.29 4.58
C GLU A 104 -20.95 7.79 4.67
N LEU A 105 -19.94 7.01 4.27
CA LEU A 105 -19.97 5.56 4.44
C LEU A 105 -19.92 5.15 5.92
N GLN A 106 -19.20 5.90 6.76
CA GLN A 106 -19.18 5.67 8.21
C GLN A 106 -20.58 5.74 8.83
N LYS A 107 -21.43 6.67 8.35
CA LYS A 107 -22.82 6.77 8.83
C LYS A 107 -23.64 5.51 8.51
N LEU A 108 -23.34 4.82 7.40
CA LEU A 108 -24.03 3.58 7.06
C LEU A 108 -23.67 2.43 8.00
N LEU A 109 -22.48 2.49 8.61
CA LEU A 109 -21.95 1.45 9.50
C LEU A 109 -22.14 1.78 10.98
N GLN A 110 -22.76 2.92 11.31
CA GLN A 110 -22.91 3.39 12.71
C GLN A 110 -23.77 2.46 13.59
N ASN A 111 -24.63 1.62 13.00
CA ASN A 111 -25.53 0.72 13.72
C ASN A 111 -24.90 -0.68 13.96
N PHE A 112 -23.67 -0.89 13.58
CA PHE A 112 -22.94 -2.13 13.85
C PHE A 112 -22.10 -1.94 15.11
N ASP A 113 -22.56 -2.49 16.24
CA ASP A 113 -21.93 -2.31 17.56
C ASP A 113 -20.62 -3.09 17.70
N ASP A 114 -20.45 -4.15 16.90
CA ASP A 114 -19.30 -5.06 16.97
C ASP A 114 -18.06 -4.55 16.25
N ILE A 115 -18.16 -3.44 15.51
CA ILE A 115 -17.01 -2.86 14.80
C ILE A 115 -16.59 -1.54 15.42
N ARG A 116 -15.28 -1.32 15.53
CA ARG A 116 -14.70 -0.07 16.04
C ARG A 116 -13.83 0.59 14.99
N ILE A 117 -14.12 1.86 14.69
CA ILE A 117 -13.33 2.63 13.73
C ILE A 117 -11.86 2.68 14.14
N GLN A 118 -10.97 2.49 13.17
CA GLN A 118 -9.53 2.63 13.38
C GLN A 118 -9.14 4.11 13.50
N GLU A 119 -7.94 4.37 13.98
CA GLU A 119 -7.38 5.69 14.21
C GLU A 119 -7.46 6.57 12.94
N TYR A 120 -7.58 7.87 13.12
CA TYR A 120 -7.68 8.82 12.02
C TYR A 120 -6.56 8.68 10.97
N SER A 121 -5.36 8.35 11.40
CA SER A 121 -4.21 8.10 10.51
C SER A 121 -4.42 6.96 9.50
N ARG A 122 -5.33 6.02 9.83
CA ARG A 122 -5.70 4.89 8.98
C ARG A 122 -6.81 5.19 7.99
N GLN A 123 -7.52 6.29 8.19
CA GLN A 123 -8.60 6.72 7.32
C GLN A 123 -8.05 7.57 6.17
N LYS A 124 -8.60 7.41 4.95
CA LYS A 124 -8.29 8.22 3.78
C LYS A 124 -9.60 8.62 3.09
N LEU A 125 -9.49 9.46 2.06
CA LEU A 125 -10.68 9.89 1.30
C LEU A 125 -11.51 8.69 0.82
N HIS A 126 -10.85 7.70 0.23
CA HIS A 126 -11.47 6.49 -0.31
C HIS A 126 -11.00 5.21 0.44
N LYS A 127 -10.84 5.34 1.76
CA LYS A 127 -10.53 4.20 2.63
C LYS A 127 -11.18 4.41 3.98
N LEU A 128 -12.04 3.47 4.36
CA LEU A 128 -12.69 3.40 5.67
C LEU A 128 -12.25 2.10 6.36
N SER A 129 -11.63 2.22 7.53
CA SER A 129 -11.02 1.09 8.24
C SER A 129 -11.61 0.92 9.62
N TYR A 130 -11.96 -0.33 9.96
CA TYR A 130 -12.48 -0.74 11.25
C TYR A 130 -11.66 -1.88 11.86
N TYR A 131 -11.69 -1.99 13.17
CA TYR A 131 -11.34 -3.20 13.90
C TYR A 131 -12.59 -4.07 14.02
N VAL A 132 -12.42 -5.35 13.75
CA VAL A 132 -13.45 -6.37 13.97
C VAL A 132 -12.91 -7.34 15.01
N PRO A 133 -13.64 -7.64 16.10
CA PRO A 133 -13.24 -8.67 17.05
C PRO A 133 -13.08 -10.02 16.37
N LEU A 134 -12.11 -10.83 16.84
CA LEU A 134 -11.84 -12.14 16.23
C LEU A 134 -12.97 -13.18 16.46
N TYR A 135 -13.94 -12.84 17.32
CA TYR A 135 -15.02 -13.73 17.75
C TYR A 135 -16.42 -13.17 17.44
N THR A 136 -16.53 -12.34 16.40
CA THR A 136 -17.83 -11.91 15.87
C THR A 136 -18.34 -12.99 14.90
N ASP A 137 -19.50 -13.54 15.20
CA ASP A 137 -20.25 -14.44 14.31
C ASP A 137 -20.81 -13.70 13.10
#